data_bdbaf5779800a54b6b9b81ff8364a847
#
_entry.id   bdbaf5779800a54b6b9b81ff8364a847
#
_cell.length_a   1.000
_cell.length_b   1.000
_cell.length_c   1.000
_cell.angle_alpha   90.00
_cell.angle_beta   90.00
_cell.angle_gamma   90.00
#
_symmetry.space_group_name_H-M   'P 1'
#
loop_
_entity.id
_entity.type
_entity.pdbx_description
1 polymer ?
#
loop_
_entity_poly.entity_id
_entity_poly.type
_entity_poly.pdbx_seq_one_letter_code
_entity_poly.pdbx_strand_id
1 'polypeptide(L)'
;MAKAKTIYACTECGGQTVKWQGQCPHCQAWNTLVESVAEAAAAPSANRFALIAETGRLQRLSEVEAREESRVSSGIPEFDRVLGGGLVPGGVILIGGDPGIGKSTLLLQSLAAIGATEGAGRKVIYVSGEESPQQIALRAKRLNVDARHVHVLPETGLGKIQAAIQSEKPDIAVIDSIQTLYSDALTSAPGSVAQVRECAAQLTRLAKAGGTTIVFVGHVTKEGTLAGPRVLEHMVDTVLYFEGDTHSSFRLIRAFKNRYGAVNELGVFAMTDKGLKGVANPSALFLSQHDTEVAGSCVLVTQEGTRPLLVEIQALVDEAHAPNPRRLSVGLEQNRLALLLAVLHRHSGIACFDQDVFVNAVGGVRITEPAADLAVLMAVVSSLKNKPLPKKLVVFGEVGLAGEVRPVQRGQERLKEAAKLGFTHALIPHANQPRQPIDGLTVIAARRIEDAVVHFRDGFGGS
;
A
#
# COMPACT_ATOMS: atom_id res chain seq x y z
N MET A 1 -34.96 -18.00 34.94
CA MET A 1 -33.67 -17.82 34.29
C MET A 1 -33.80 -18.16 32.81
N ALA A 2 -33.78 -17.17 31.92
CA ALA A 2 -33.87 -17.38 30.49
C ALA A 2 -32.56 -18.05 30.02
N LYS A 3 -32.66 -19.20 29.32
CA LYS A 3 -31.53 -19.89 28.71
C LYS A 3 -30.88 -18.95 27.70
N ALA A 4 -29.58 -18.68 27.87
CA ALA A 4 -28.79 -17.94 26.88
C ALA A 4 -28.89 -18.64 25.51
N LYS A 5 -29.29 -17.91 24.49
CA LYS A 5 -29.47 -18.44 23.14
C LYS A 5 -28.09 -18.43 22.44
N THR A 6 -27.57 -19.61 22.14
CA THR A 6 -26.32 -19.77 21.39
C THR A 6 -26.54 -19.30 19.97
N ILE A 7 -25.61 -18.48 19.46
CA ILE A 7 -25.50 -18.07 18.05
C ILE A 7 -24.08 -18.36 17.56
N TYR A 8 -23.91 -18.37 16.26
CA TYR A 8 -22.61 -18.55 15.61
C TYR A 8 -22.24 -17.27 14.84
N ALA A 9 -21.11 -16.70 15.18
CA ALA A 9 -20.60 -15.48 14.53
C ALA A 9 -19.44 -15.84 13.59
N CYS A 10 -19.44 -15.29 12.38
CA CYS A 10 -18.37 -15.46 11.42
C CYS A 10 -17.15 -14.59 11.80
N THR A 11 -15.96 -15.20 11.88
CA THR A 11 -14.72 -14.50 12.19
C THR A 11 -14.28 -13.56 11.06
N GLU A 12 -14.72 -13.80 9.83
CA GLU A 12 -14.34 -13.01 8.65
C GLU A 12 -15.23 -11.79 8.43
N CYS A 13 -16.55 -11.95 8.52
CA CYS A 13 -17.48 -10.86 8.18
C CYS A 13 -18.36 -10.39 9.37
N GLY A 14 -18.28 -11.06 10.54
CA GLY A 14 -19.13 -10.76 11.70
C GLY A 14 -20.62 -11.13 11.52
N GLY A 15 -20.98 -11.76 10.40
CA GLY A 15 -22.35 -12.23 10.16
C GLY A 15 -22.75 -13.31 11.18
N GLN A 16 -23.98 -13.20 11.72
CA GLN A 16 -24.47 -14.10 12.77
C GLN A 16 -25.49 -15.09 12.22
N THR A 17 -25.44 -16.34 12.67
CA THR A 17 -26.41 -17.38 12.35
C THR A 17 -26.86 -18.09 13.61
N VAL A 18 -28.10 -18.61 13.59
CA VAL A 18 -28.66 -19.36 14.73
C VAL A 18 -28.20 -20.82 14.78
N LYS A 19 -27.55 -21.29 13.73
CA LYS A 19 -27.04 -22.67 13.63
C LYS A 19 -25.65 -22.64 13.04
N TRP A 20 -24.79 -23.52 13.51
CA TRP A 20 -23.49 -23.73 12.92
C TRP A 20 -23.64 -24.29 11.50
N GLN A 21 -22.84 -23.75 10.57
CA GLN A 21 -22.76 -24.18 9.17
C GLN A 21 -21.29 -24.19 8.78
N GLY A 22 -20.88 -25.12 7.92
CA GLY A 22 -19.51 -25.18 7.43
C GLY A 22 -19.09 -23.98 6.58
N GLN A 23 -20.07 -23.26 6.01
CA GLN A 23 -19.86 -22.07 5.19
C GLN A 23 -20.69 -20.91 5.73
N CYS A 24 -20.12 -19.73 5.83
CA CYS A 24 -20.82 -18.53 6.24
C CYS A 24 -21.83 -18.10 5.16
N PRO A 25 -23.12 -17.92 5.46
CA PRO A 25 -24.12 -17.51 4.45
C PRO A 25 -23.97 -16.05 4.00
N HIS A 26 -23.19 -15.22 4.74
CA HIS A 26 -23.00 -13.81 4.42
C HIS A 26 -21.78 -13.56 3.53
N CYS A 27 -20.64 -14.19 3.80
CA CYS A 27 -19.41 -13.98 3.05
C CYS A 27 -18.89 -15.23 2.32
N GLN A 28 -19.59 -16.37 2.49
CA GLN A 28 -19.27 -17.66 1.87
C GLN A 28 -17.91 -18.27 2.29
N ALA A 29 -17.23 -17.71 3.29
CA ALA A 29 -16.01 -18.27 3.85
C ALA A 29 -16.28 -19.59 4.58
N TRP A 30 -15.39 -20.56 4.45
CA TRP A 30 -15.51 -21.89 5.06
C TRP A 30 -14.88 -21.92 6.46
N ASN A 31 -15.51 -22.66 7.38
CA ASN A 31 -15.04 -22.91 8.75
C ASN A 31 -14.77 -21.65 9.59
N THR A 32 -15.51 -20.57 9.33
CA THR A 32 -15.34 -19.27 9.99
C THR A 32 -16.41 -18.98 11.04
N LEU A 33 -17.38 -19.89 11.25
CA LEU A 33 -18.44 -19.71 12.23
C LEU A 33 -18.01 -20.29 13.59
N VAL A 34 -17.84 -19.41 14.59
CA VAL A 34 -17.53 -19.77 15.97
C VAL A 34 -18.74 -19.54 16.88
N GLU A 35 -18.87 -20.40 17.88
CA GLU A 35 -19.95 -20.30 18.86
C GLU A 35 -19.82 -19.01 19.69
N SER A 36 -20.91 -18.27 19.81
CA SER A 36 -21.02 -17.03 20.58
C SER A 36 -22.34 -17.02 21.32
N VAL A 37 -22.38 -16.33 22.45
CA VAL A 37 -23.62 -16.17 23.21
C VAL A 37 -24.46 -15.07 22.54
N ALA A 38 -25.75 -15.35 22.27
CA ALA A 38 -26.64 -14.34 21.75
C ALA A 38 -26.72 -13.17 22.73
N GLU A 39 -26.28 -11.99 22.27
CA GLU A 39 -26.56 -10.77 23.01
C GLU A 39 -28.06 -10.59 23.12
N ALA A 40 -28.59 -10.48 24.36
CA ALA A 40 -29.93 -9.99 24.55
C ALA A 40 -30.00 -8.62 23.86
N ALA A 41 -30.93 -8.46 22.92
CA ALA A 41 -31.09 -7.20 22.21
C ALA A 41 -31.24 -6.09 23.25
N ALA A 42 -30.19 -5.37 23.54
CA ALA A 42 -30.24 -4.16 24.32
C ALA A 42 -31.26 -3.24 23.62
N ALA A 43 -32.26 -2.79 24.32
CA ALA A 43 -33.22 -1.84 23.79
C ALA A 43 -32.44 -0.72 23.08
N PRO A 44 -32.86 -0.29 21.89
CA PRO A 44 -32.15 0.74 21.17
C PRO A 44 -32.08 1.98 22.05
N SER A 45 -30.91 2.25 22.64
CA SER A 45 -30.73 3.48 23.39
C SER A 45 -30.89 4.62 22.39
N ALA A 46 -31.92 5.46 22.65
CA ALA A 46 -32.30 6.60 21.79
C ALA A 46 -31.13 7.56 21.49
N ASN A 47 -30.01 7.43 22.20
CA ASN A 47 -28.82 8.27 22.05
C ASN A 47 -27.77 7.79 21.01
N ARG A 48 -27.92 6.58 20.41
CA ARG A 48 -26.93 6.09 19.42
C ARG A 48 -26.91 6.91 18.12
N PHE A 49 -27.96 7.66 17.84
CA PHE A 49 -28.09 8.48 16.61
C PHE A 49 -28.16 9.99 16.89
N ALA A 50 -28.13 10.43 18.14
CA ALA A 50 -28.33 11.83 18.50
C ALA A 50 -27.21 12.75 17.94
N LEU A 51 -25.97 12.27 17.84
CA LEU A 51 -24.84 13.04 17.27
C LEU A 51 -24.96 13.26 15.75
N ILE A 52 -25.77 12.47 15.04
CA ILE A 52 -26.05 12.65 13.61
C ILE A 52 -27.25 13.57 13.41
N ALA A 53 -28.16 13.61 14.39
CA ALA A 53 -29.42 14.38 14.27
C ALA A 53 -29.21 15.91 14.31
N GLU A 54 -28.12 16.39 14.91
CA GLU A 54 -27.87 17.86 14.98
C GLU A 54 -27.28 18.45 13.68
N THR A 55 -26.77 17.64 12.75
CA THR A 55 -26.17 18.11 11.47
C THR A 55 -27.02 17.81 10.24
N GLY A 56 -28.16 17.13 10.40
CA GLY A 56 -28.99 16.63 9.31
C GLY A 56 -29.92 17.67 8.67
N ARG A 57 -29.47 18.87 8.35
CA ARG A 57 -30.23 19.78 7.48
C ARG A 57 -29.98 19.40 6.02
N LEU A 58 -31.08 19.17 5.27
CA LEU A 58 -31.02 19.01 3.83
C LEU A 58 -30.47 20.30 3.22
N GLN A 59 -29.31 20.25 2.58
CA GLN A 59 -28.69 21.39 1.92
C GLN A 59 -28.58 21.10 0.42
N ARG A 60 -28.74 22.10 -0.41
CA ARG A 60 -28.43 21.95 -1.84
C ARG A 60 -26.93 21.90 -2.01
N LEU A 61 -26.43 21.02 -2.86
CA LEU A 61 -25.00 20.89 -3.13
C LEU A 61 -24.37 22.22 -3.61
N SER A 62 -25.14 23.05 -4.34
CA SER A 62 -24.74 24.40 -4.77
C SER A 62 -24.58 25.42 -3.63
N GLU A 63 -25.11 25.14 -2.45
CA GLU A 63 -25.01 26.00 -1.26
C GLU A 63 -23.87 25.55 -0.32
N VAL A 64 -23.27 24.39 -0.61
CA VAL A 64 -22.11 23.87 0.13
C VAL A 64 -20.85 24.50 -0.46
N GLU A 65 -20.20 25.39 0.29
CA GLU A 65 -18.89 25.90 -0.11
C GLU A 65 -17.87 24.75 -0.14
N ALA A 66 -17.34 24.44 -1.32
CA ALA A 66 -16.19 23.58 -1.46
C ALA A 66 -14.96 24.34 -0.92
N ARG A 67 -14.68 24.21 0.36
CA ARG A 67 -13.43 24.71 0.93
C ARG A 67 -12.32 23.73 0.60
N GLU A 68 -11.24 24.20 0.01
CA GLU A 68 -9.98 23.45 -0.02
C GLU A 68 -9.59 23.19 1.44
N GLU A 69 -9.72 21.95 1.88
CA GLU A 69 -9.37 21.55 3.25
C GLU A 69 -7.86 21.77 3.43
N SER A 70 -7.50 22.66 4.37
CA SER A 70 -6.11 22.88 4.73
C SER A 70 -5.52 21.58 5.28
N ARG A 71 -4.55 21.00 4.56
CA ARG A 71 -3.89 19.78 4.98
C ARG A 71 -2.82 20.05 6.02
N VAL A 72 -2.69 19.15 6.96
CA VAL A 72 -1.64 19.20 7.98
C VAL A 72 -0.50 18.29 7.51
N SER A 73 0.68 18.87 7.29
CA SER A 73 1.86 18.08 6.99
C SER A 73 2.21 17.18 8.18
N SER A 74 2.52 15.93 7.90
CA SER A 74 3.02 14.96 8.92
C SER A 74 4.46 15.25 9.35
N GLY A 75 5.14 16.22 8.73
CA GLY A 75 6.57 16.48 8.91
C GLY A 75 7.47 15.48 8.17
N ILE A 76 6.91 14.50 7.46
CA ILE A 76 7.63 13.50 6.70
C ILE A 76 7.12 13.53 5.25
N PRO A 77 7.85 14.18 4.31
CA PRO A 77 7.34 14.40 2.95
C PRO A 77 6.91 13.13 2.21
N GLU A 78 7.59 12.02 2.44
CA GLU A 78 7.26 10.74 1.82
C GLU A 78 5.96 10.15 2.40
N PHE A 79 5.64 10.43 3.66
CA PHE A 79 4.36 10.06 4.27
C PHE A 79 3.23 10.97 3.78
N ASP A 80 3.49 12.28 3.68
CA ASP A 80 2.53 13.23 3.11
C ASP A 80 2.15 12.85 1.67
N ARG A 81 3.10 12.39 0.87
CA ARG A 81 2.85 11.87 -0.48
C ARG A 81 1.78 10.78 -0.47
N VAL A 82 1.95 9.75 0.36
CA VAL A 82 1.03 8.60 0.44
C VAL A 82 -0.34 9.04 0.95
N LEU A 83 -0.38 10.04 1.83
CA LEU A 83 -1.61 10.65 2.33
C LEU A 83 -2.32 11.53 1.27
N GLY A 84 -1.65 11.85 0.15
CA GLY A 84 -2.17 12.75 -0.87
C GLY A 84 -1.93 14.23 -0.58
N GLY A 85 -0.88 14.54 0.20
CA GLY A 85 -0.44 15.89 0.54
C GLY A 85 -0.56 16.24 2.03
N GLY A 86 -0.86 15.27 2.90
CA GLY A 86 -0.95 15.46 4.34
C GLY A 86 -2.26 14.99 4.96
N LEU A 87 -2.39 15.19 6.25
CA LEU A 87 -3.56 14.83 7.06
C LEU A 87 -4.70 15.82 6.83
N VAL A 88 -5.92 15.32 6.67
CA VAL A 88 -7.12 16.13 6.45
C VAL A 88 -7.92 16.22 7.76
N PRO A 89 -8.32 17.43 8.22
CA PRO A 89 -9.15 17.59 9.42
C PRO A 89 -10.43 16.75 9.37
N GLY A 90 -10.73 16.03 10.44
CA GLY A 90 -11.87 15.10 10.48
C GLY A 90 -11.70 13.84 9.61
N GLY A 91 -10.54 13.67 8.97
CA GLY A 91 -10.21 12.48 8.21
C GLY A 91 -9.92 11.27 9.11
N VAL A 92 -10.25 10.07 8.61
CA VAL A 92 -9.98 8.82 9.32
C VAL A 92 -9.09 7.92 8.47
N ILE A 93 -7.96 7.56 9.04
CA ILE A 93 -6.90 6.80 8.37
C ILE A 93 -6.71 5.48 9.09
N LEU A 94 -6.58 4.40 8.34
CA LEU A 94 -6.18 3.09 8.83
C LEU A 94 -4.79 2.76 8.31
N ILE A 95 -3.87 2.44 9.21
CA ILE A 95 -2.54 1.96 8.87
C ILE A 95 -2.42 0.50 9.29
N GLY A 96 -2.37 -0.40 8.30
CA GLY A 96 -2.17 -1.82 8.47
C GLY A 96 -0.73 -2.26 8.22
N GLY A 97 -0.38 -3.46 8.66
CA GLY A 97 0.93 -4.08 8.43
C GLY A 97 1.36 -5.00 9.55
N ASP A 98 2.40 -5.80 9.32
CA ASP A 98 2.91 -6.77 10.27
C ASP A 98 3.35 -6.14 11.60
N PRO A 99 3.28 -6.87 12.72
CA PRO A 99 3.89 -6.45 13.97
C PRO A 99 5.39 -6.14 13.79
N GLY A 100 5.86 -5.06 14.40
CA GLY A 100 7.29 -4.68 14.34
C GLY A 100 7.74 -4.01 13.03
N ILE A 101 6.87 -3.84 12.01
CA ILE A 101 7.27 -3.25 10.71
C ILE A 101 7.60 -1.74 10.79
N GLY A 102 7.16 -1.04 11.84
CA GLY A 102 7.46 0.37 12.05
C GLY A 102 6.26 1.32 12.13
N LYS A 103 5.01 0.83 12.14
CA LYS A 103 3.79 1.66 12.20
C LYS A 103 3.82 2.69 13.32
N SER A 104 3.97 2.21 14.56
CA SER A 104 4.01 3.06 15.77
C SER A 104 5.21 4.01 15.79
N THR A 105 6.34 3.61 15.17
CA THR A 105 7.52 4.46 15.00
C THR A 105 7.24 5.64 14.10
N LEU A 106 6.68 5.39 12.90
CA LEU A 106 6.31 6.43 11.94
C LEU A 106 5.33 7.44 12.55
N LEU A 107 4.30 6.93 13.23
CA LEU A 107 3.27 7.77 13.81
C LEU A 107 3.81 8.62 14.98
N LEU A 108 4.66 8.07 15.83
CA LEU A 108 5.31 8.86 16.90
C LEU A 108 6.20 9.96 16.32
N GLN A 109 6.98 9.67 15.28
CA GLN A 109 7.79 10.68 14.57
C GLN A 109 6.90 11.77 13.95
N SER A 110 5.78 11.40 13.32
CA SER A 110 4.83 12.35 12.73
C SER A 110 4.17 13.23 13.80
N LEU A 111 3.67 12.65 14.90
CA LEU A 111 3.05 13.44 15.97
C LEU A 111 4.06 14.39 16.63
N ALA A 112 5.31 13.96 16.82
CA ALA A 112 6.36 14.82 17.36
C ALA A 112 6.64 16.00 16.41
N ALA A 113 6.76 15.75 15.11
CA ALA A 113 6.97 16.80 14.12
C ALA A 113 5.80 17.80 14.04
N ILE A 114 4.55 17.31 14.07
CA ILE A 114 3.34 18.14 14.05
C ILE A 114 3.24 18.99 15.31
N GLY A 115 3.46 18.41 16.48
CA GLY A 115 3.40 19.10 17.77
C GLY A 115 4.51 20.14 17.95
N ALA A 116 5.68 19.94 17.33
CA ALA A 116 6.80 20.85 17.37
C ALA A 116 6.72 22.02 16.36
N THR A 117 5.71 22.04 15.47
CA THR A 117 5.57 23.09 14.45
C THR A 117 5.29 24.45 15.12
N GLU A 118 6.24 25.36 15.03
CA GLU A 118 6.15 26.69 15.62
C GLU A 118 4.95 27.48 15.06
N GLY A 119 4.20 28.14 15.94
CA GLY A 119 3.07 28.99 15.59
C GLY A 119 1.75 28.29 15.28
N ALA A 120 1.72 26.97 15.14
CA ALA A 120 0.48 26.23 14.86
C ALA A 120 -0.25 25.74 16.13
N GLY A 121 0.46 25.62 17.29
CA GLY A 121 -0.14 25.18 18.56
C GLY A 121 -0.95 23.88 18.47
N ARG A 122 -0.60 22.97 17.54
CA ARG A 122 -1.42 21.78 17.26
C ARG A 122 -1.36 20.78 18.38
N LYS A 123 -2.54 20.42 18.86
CA LYS A 123 -2.68 19.43 19.91
C LYS A 123 -2.74 18.03 19.32
N VAL A 124 -1.82 17.17 19.76
CA VAL A 124 -1.73 15.79 19.28
C VAL A 124 -1.82 14.81 20.45
N ILE A 125 -2.57 13.72 20.27
CA ILE A 125 -2.77 12.69 21.29
C ILE A 125 -2.37 11.32 20.71
N TYR A 126 -1.61 10.56 21.51
CA TYR A 126 -1.30 9.15 21.25
C TYR A 126 -2.04 8.29 22.27
N VAL A 127 -3.07 7.59 21.84
CA VAL A 127 -3.82 6.62 22.64
C VAL A 127 -3.15 5.26 22.49
N SER A 128 -2.69 4.69 23.58
CA SER A 128 -2.02 3.40 23.59
C SER A 128 -2.79 2.36 24.39
N GLY A 129 -3.14 1.27 23.72
CA GLY A 129 -3.74 0.09 24.35
C GLY A 129 -2.76 -1.06 24.59
N GLU A 130 -1.52 -0.95 24.08
CA GLU A 130 -0.53 -2.02 24.14
C GLU A 130 0.71 -1.65 24.96
N GLU A 131 1.16 -0.39 24.86
CA GLU A 131 2.40 0.06 25.47
C GLU A 131 2.13 1.05 26.60
N SER A 132 2.95 0.96 27.66
CA SER A 132 2.94 1.94 28.73
C SER A 132 3.52 3.29 28.29
N PRO A 133 3.16 4.42 28.97
CA PRO A 133 3.75 5.72 28.70
C PRO A 133 5.28 5.73 28.79
N GLN A 134 5.85 4.92 29.68
CA GLN A 134 7.30 4.79 29.85
C GLN A 134 7.95 4.14 28.62
N GLN A 135 7.33 3.11 28.05
CA GLN A 135 7.82 2.46 26.83
C GLN A 135 7.80 3.41 25.63
N ILE A 136 6.71 4.19 25.49
CA ILE A 136 6.59 5.21 24.45
C ILE A 136 7.65 6.30 24.64
N ALA A 137 7.89 6.76 25.87
CA ALA A 137 8.92 7.76 26.16
C ALA A 137 10.33 7.24 25.87
N LEU A 138 10.63 5.98 26.18
CA LEU A 138 11.91 5.34 25.83
C LEU A 138 12.07 5.23 24.30
N ARG A 139 10.99 4.92 23.59
CA ARG A 139 10.98 4.91 22.11
C ARG A 139 11.27 6.31 21.57
N ALA A 140 10.57 7.34 22.06
CA ALA A 140 10.81 8.73 21.64
C ALA A 140 12.27 9.16 21.84
N LYS A 141 12.85 8.81 23.00
CA LYS A 141 14.26 9.06 23.31
C LYS A 141 15.21 8.34 22.32
N ARG A 142 14.96 7.07 22.04
CA ARG A 142 15.75 6.29 21.07
C ARG A 142 15.70 6.89 19.67
N LEU A 143 14.52 7.35 19.25
CA LEU A 143 14.31 7.99 17.95
C LEU A 143 14.86 9.42 17.88
N ASN A 144 15.28 9.98 19.02
CA ASN A 144 15.72 11.36 19.15
C ASN A 144 14.69 12.37 18.60
N VAL A 145 13.40 12.15 18.88
CA VAL A 145 12.33 13.06 18.50
C VAL A 145 11.90 13.95 19.66
N ASP A 146 11.53 15.20 19.35
CA ASP A 146 10.98 16.12 20.34
C ASP A 146 9.51 15.81 20.62
N ALA A 147 9.27 14.97 21.62
CA ALA A 147 7.92 14.54 21.99
C ALA A 147 7.27 15.41 23.09
N ARG A 148 7.81 16.60 23.42
CA ARG A 148 7.29 17.48 24.50
C ARG A 148 5.83 17.87 24.30
N HIS A 149 5.37 17.93 23.06
CA HIS A 149 4.01 18.30 22.68
C HIS A 149 3.10 17.11 22.40
N VAL A 150 3.58 15.88 22.54
CA VAL A 150 2.79 14.65 22.34
C VAL A 150 2.15 14.23 23.66
N HIS A 151 0.83 14.27 23.73
CA HIS A 151 0.07 13.80 24.89
C HIS A 151 -0.17 12.28 24.75
N VAL A 152 0.09 11.52 25.80
CA VAL A 152 -0.12 10.06 25.81
C VAL A 152 -1.30 9.72 26.71
N LEU A 153 -2.23 8.91 26.20
CA LEU A 153 -3.39 8.39 26.93
C LEU A 153 -3.32 6.85 26.95
N PRO A 154 -2.91 6.23 28.08
CA PRO A 154 -2.93 4.77 28.22
C PRO A 154 -4.35 4.30 28.58
N GLU A 155 -5.18 4.06 27.59
CA GLU A 155 -6.58 3.70 27.79
C GLU A 155 -7.08 2.80 26.64
N THR A 156 -7.97 1.85 26.98
CA THR A 156 -8.60 0.91 26.06
C THR A 156 -10.13 1.02 26.04
N GLY A 157 -10.73 1.63 27.04
CA GLY A 157 -12.17 1.85 27.15
C GLY A 157 -12.63 2.98 26.21
N LEU A 158 -13.47 2.63 25.22
CA LEU A 158 -13.94 3.56 24.20
C LEU A 158 -14.57 4.84 24.78
N GLY A 159 -15.42 4.71 25.82
CA GLY A 159 -16.10 5.86 26.43
C GLY A 159 -15.14 6.90 27.01
N LYS A 160 -14.04 6.44 27.66
CA LYS A 160 -13.02 7.34 28.22
C LYS A 160 -12.19 8.01 27.12
N ILE A 161 -11.86 7.28 26.07
CA ILE A 161 -11.14 7.82 24.90
C ILE A 161 -11.96 8.90 24.21
N GLN A 162 -13.26 8.66 24.02
CA GLN A 162 -14.19 9.65 23.45
C GLN A 162 -14.28 10.91 24.32
N ALA A 163 -14.45 10.75 25.64
CA ALA A 163 -14.49 11.87 26.57
C ALA A 163 -13.21 12.70 26.52
N ALA A 164 -12.04 12.05 26.46
CA ALA A 164 -10.74 12.73 26.34
C ALA A 164 -10.65 13.51 25.01
N ILE A 165 -11.01 12.92 23.88
CA ILE A 165 -10.98 13.61 22.58
C ILE A 165 -11.97 14.79 22.55
N GLN A 166 -13.16 14.65 23.13
CA GLN A 166 -14.16 15.72 23.17
C GLN A 166 -13.75 16.88 24.08
N SER A 167 -13.12 16.60 25.24
CA SER A 167 -12.66 17.64 26.16
C SER A 167 -11.43 18.36 25.65
N GLU A 168 -10.47 17.60 25.12
CA GLU A 168 -9.16 18.11 24.72
C GLU A 168 -9.13 18.66 23.31
N LYS A 169 -10.09 18.26 22.45
CA LYS A 169 -10.25 18.69 21.05
C LYS A 169 -8.92 18.68 20.28
N PRO A 170 -8.22 17.53 20.23
CA PRO A 170 -6.96 17.47 19.52
C PRO A 170 -7.16 17.61 18.01
N ASP A 171 -6.16 18.17 17.31
CA ASP A 171 -6.13 18.18 15.86
C ASP A 171 -5.97 16.76 15.32
N ILE A 172 -5.15 15.93 16.00
CA ILE A 172 -4.84 14.57 15.58
C ILE A 172 -4.83 13.63 16.79
N ALA A 173 -5.48 12.47 16.65
CA ALA A 173 -5.44 11.38 17.61
C ALA A 173 -5.01 10.07 16.93
N VAL A 174 -3.93 9.47 17.42
CA VAL A 174 -3.50 8.12 17.01
C VAL A 174 -4.05 7.12 18.01
N ILE A 175 -4.62 6.01 17.50
CA ILE A 175 -5.15 4.89 18.28
C ILE A 175 -4.30 3.65 18.00
N ASP A 176 -3.46 3.24 18.92
CA ASP A 176 -2.50 2.13 18.78
C ASP A 176 -2.72 1.05 19.86
N SER A 177 -3.47 0.00 19.54
CA SER A 177 -4.12 -0.37 18.30
C SER A 177 -5.64 -0.37 18.43
N ILE A 178 -6.36 -0.36 17.30
CA ILE A 178 -7.83 -0.45 17.29
C ILE A 178 -8.31 -1.80 17.84
N GLN A 179 -7.51 -2.84 17.78
CA GLN A 179 -7.82 -4.19 18.28
C GLN A 179 -7.87 -4.27 19.81
N THR A 180 -7.18 -3.39 20.52
CA THR A 180 -7.16 -3.38 21.99
C THR A 180 -8.36 -2.67 22.61
N LEU A 181 -9.07 -1.88 21.80
CA LEU A 181 -10.23 -1.11 22.29
C LEU A 181 -11.44 -2.00 22.55
N TYR A 182 -12.23 -1.59 23.53
CA TYR A 182 -13.51 -2.19 23.83
C TYR A 182 -14.59 -1.15 24.16
N SER A 183 -15.82 -1.50 23.85
CA SER A 183 -17.03 -0.76 24.21
C SER A 183 -17.80 -1.57 25.24
N ASP A 184 -18.15 -0.96 26.37
CA ASP A 184 -18.99 -1.58 27.39
C ASP A 184 -20.42 -1.91 26.88
N ALA A 185 -20.78 -1.37 25.73
CA ALA A 185 -22.07 -1.66 25.09
C ALA A 185 -22.14 -3.05 24.45
N LEU A 186 -21.00 -3.74 24.32
CA LEU A 186 -20.88 -5.08 23.75
C LEU A 186 -20.28 -6.05 24.76
N THR A 187 -20.81 -7.26 24.80
CA THR A 187 -20.35 -8.34 25.68
C THR A 187 -19.23 -9.18 25.09
N SER A 188 -18.93 -8.98 23.80
CA SER A 188 -17.86 -9.67 23.11
C SER A 188 -16.47 -9.22 23.59
N ALA A 189 -15.50 -10.13 23.55
CA ALA A 189 -14.13 -9.85 24.00
C ALA A 189 -13.45 -8.73 23.19
N PRO A 190 -12.54 -7.94 23.79
CA PRO A 190 -11.66 -7.02 23.05
C PRO A 190 -10.94 -7.74 21.91
N GLY A 191 -10.73 -7.05 20.78
CA GLY A 191 -10.15 -7.64 19.58
C GLY A 191 -11.12 -8.45 18.71
N SER A 192 -12.33 -8.75 19.18
CA SER A 192 -13.36 -9.35 18.33
C SER A 192 -13.80 -8.38 17.23
N VAL A 193 -14.23 -8.94 16.11
CA VAL A 193 -14.74 -8.19 14.95
C VAL A 193 -15.82 -7.18 15.35
N ALA A 194 -16.74 -7.58 16.24
CA ALA A 194 -17.83 -6.72 16.71
C ALA A 194 -17.30 -5.51 17.50
N GLN A 195 -16.35 -5.71 18.41
CA GLN A 195 -15.72 -4.63 19.19
C GLN A 195 -14.95 -3.67 18.29
N VAL A 196 -14.10 -4.20 17.43
CA VAL A 196 -13.28 -3.39 16.51
C VAL A 196 -14.16 -2.54 15.59
N ARG A 197 -15.24 -3.13 15.07
CA ARG A 197 -16.21 -2.42 14.22
C ARG A 197 -16.95 -1.32 14.97
N GLU A 198 -17.45 -1.59 16.18
CA GLU A 198 -18.19 -0.62 17.00
C GLU A 198 -17.28 0.54 17.41
N CYS A 199 -16.06 0.25 17.91
CA CYS A 199 -15.12 1.26 18.33
C CYS A 199 -14.71 2.16 17.15
N ALA A 200 -14.39 1.57 16.00
CA ALA A 200 -14.06 2.33 14.80
C ALA A 200 -15.23 3.17 14.29
N ALA A 201 -16.47 2.65 14.31
CA ALA A 201 -17.67 3.40 13.90
C ALA A 201 -17.91 4.63 14.76
N GLN A 202 -17.80 4.49 16.08
CA GLN A 202 -18.03 5.59 17.01
C GLN A 202 -16.91 6.64 16.90
N LEU A 203 -15.65 6.24 16.81
CA LEU A 203 -14.52 7.16 16.65
C LEU A 203 -14.55 7.86 15.28
N THR A 204 -14.97 7.16 14.20
CA THR A 204 -15.16 7.79 12.88
C THR A 204 -16.25 8.89 12.94
N ARG A 205 -17.36 8.64 13.63
CA ARG A 205 -18.39 9.68 13.84
C ARG A 205 -17.85 10.88 14.62
N LEU A 206 -17.08 10.60 15.67
CA LEU A 206 -16.45 11.65 16.47
C LEU A 206 -15.50 12.50 15.64
N ALA A 207 -14.66 11.87 14.82
CA ALA A 207 -13.75 12.56 13.89
C ALA A 207 -14.51 13.51 12.96
N LYS A 208 -15.55 13.01 12.29
CA LYS A 208 -16.36 13.80 11.35
C LYS A 208 -17.09 14.96 12.00
N ALA A 209 -17.58 14.79 13.23
CA ALA A 209 -18.30 15.83 13.94
C ALA A 209 -17.37 16.87 14.58
N GLY A 210 -16.21 16.44 15.09
CA GLY A 210 -15.27 17.27 15.86
C GLY A 210 -14.13 17.88 15.06
N GLY A 211 -13.91 17.44 13.81
CA GLY A 211 -12.76 17.88 13.00
C GLY A 211 -11.42 17.26 13.39
N THR A 212 -11.38 16.40 14.42
CA THR A 212 -10.17 15.65 14.81
C THR A 212 -9.80 14.62 13.77
N THR A 213 -8.58 14.63 13.23
CA THR A 213 -8.07 13.55 12.41
C THR A 213 -7.75 12.33 13.28
N ILE A 214 -8.30 11.17 12.94
CA ILE A 214 -8.04 9.93 13.68
C ILE A 214 -7.25 8.95 12.82
N VAL A 215 -6.14 8.43 13.37
CA VAL A 215 -5.31 7.41 12.74
C VAL A 215 -5.42 6.13 13.55
N PHE A 216 -6.03 5.10 12.96
CA PHE A 216 -6.06 3.75 13.53
C PHE A 216 -4.82 2.97 13.11
N VAL A 217 -4.17 2.35 14.08
CA VAL A 217 -3.17 1.30 13.84
C VAL A 217 -3.88 -0.05 13.88
N GLY A 218 -3.66 -0.86 12.84
CA GLY A 218 -4.19 -2.21 12.74
C GLY A 218 -3.10 -3.24 12.47
N HIS A 219 -3.28 -4.46 12.98
CA HIS A 219 -2.44 -5.60 12.67
C HIS A 219 -3.07 -6.43 11.55
N VAL A 220 -2.26 -6.97 10.64
CA VAL A 220 -2.69 -7.92 9.62
C VAL A 220 -2.59 -9.35 10.16
N THR A 221 -3.40 -10.27 9.63
CA THR A 221 -3.25 -11.71 9.88
C THR A 221 -2.03 -12.26 9.16
N LYS A 222 -1.57 -13.47 9.54
CA LYS A 222 -0.45 -14.19 8.87
C LYS A 222 -0.66 -14.40 7.37
N GLU A 223 -1.89 -14.25 6.87
CA GLU A 223 -2.26 -14.35 5.45
C GLU A 223 -2.24 -12.98 4.73
N GLY A 224 -1.71 -11.94 5.37
CA GLY A 224 -1.62 -10.60 4.79
C GLY A 224 -2.97 -9.85 4.73
N THR A 225 -4.03 -10.41 5.30
CA THR A 225 -5.32 -9.75 5.46
C THR A 225 -5.39 -9.03 6.80
N LEU A 226 -6.11 -7.91 6.87
CA LEU A 226 -6.28 -7.17 8.12
C LEU A 226 -6.97 -8.07 9.15
N ALA A 227 -6.38 -8.19 10.35
CA ALA A 227 -7.04 -8.86 11.47
C ALA A 227 -8.22 -8.00 11.96
N GLY A 228 -9.37 -8.36 11.51
CA GLY A 228 -10.56 -7.57 11.61
C GLY A 228 -11.05 -7.25 10.19
N PRO A 229 -12.34 -7.25 9.99
CA PRO A 229 -12.92 -7.44 8.67
C PRO A 229 -12.55 -6.28 7.73
N ARG A 230 -12.55 -6.55 6.46
CA ARG A 230 -12.68 -5.58 5.36
C ARG A 230 -13.70 -4.46 5.65
N VAL A 231 -14.51 -4.63 6.67
CA VAL A 231 -15.46 -3.65 7.22
C VAL A 231 -14.76 -2.34 7.64
N LEU A 232 -13.54 -2.36 8.18
CA LEU A 232 -12.82 -1.13 8.53
C LEU A 232 -12.41 -0.33 7.30
N GLU A 233 -12.04 -0.99 6.22
CA GLU A 233 -11.67 -0.33 4.96
C GLU A 233 -12.82 0.50 4.39
N HIS A 234 -14.06 0.04 4.56
CA HIS A 234 -15.24 0.78 4.09
C HIS A 234 -15.60 1.95 5.00
N MET A 235 -15.21 1.92 6.26
CA MET A 235 -15.58 2.92 7.27
C MET A 235 -14.61 4.11 7.33
N VAL A 236 -13.37 3.93 6.89
CA VAL A 236 -12.33 4.95 6.90
C VAL A 236 -12.17 5.64 5.55
N ASP A 237 -11.54 6.80 5.53
CA ASP A 237 -11.31 7.58 4.31
C ASP A 237 -10.05 7.14 3.56
N THR A 238 -9.01 6.77 4.30
CA THR A 238 -7.72 6.36 3.77
C THR A 238 -7.28 5.04 4.41
N VAL A 239 -6.79 4.12 3.59
CA VAL A 239 -6.21 2.84 4.02
C VAL A 239 -4.79 2.74 3.48
N LEU A 240 -3.85 2.63 4.38
CA LEU A 240 -2.42 2.49 4.09
C LEU A 240 -1.94 1.14 4.60
N TYR A 241 -1.11 0.47 3.80
CA TYR A 241 -0.44 -0.75 4.23
C TYR A 241 1.06 -0.58 4.22
N PHE A 242 1.69 -1.01 5.31
CA PHE A 242 3.11 -1.28 5.32
C PHE A 242 3.38 -2.62 4.62
N GLU A 243 4.24 -2.58 3.61
CA GLU A 243 4.71 -3.72 2.85
C GLU A 243 6.23 -3.89 3.06
N GLY A 244 6.73 -5.11 2.90
CA GLY A 244 8.15 -5.43 2.94
C GLY A 244 8.50 -6.43 4.04
N ASP A 245 9.69 -6.99 3.95
CA ASP A 245 10.24 -7.92 4.91
C ASP A 245 10.81 -7.15 6.12
N THR A 246 10.57 -7.65 7.33
CA THR A 246 11.14 -7.11 8.57
C THR A 246 12.68 -7.15 8.58
N HIS A 247 13.29 -8.02 7.78
CA HIS A 247 14.76 -8.11 7.61
C HIS A 247 15.31 -7.12 6.58
N SER A 248 14.45 -6.52 5.73
CA SER A 248 14.89 -5.50 4.78
C SER A 248 15.24 -4.18 5.50
N SER A 249 16.23 -3.44 4.99
CA SER A 249 16.55 -2.09 5.46
C SER A 249 15.51 -1.05 5.03
N PHE A 250 14.59 -1.42 4.14
CA PHE A 250 13.56 -0.52 3.60
C PHE A 250 12.16 -0.98 3.97
N ARG A 251 11.26 -0.01 4.05
CA ARG A 251 9.82 -0.20 4.27
C ARG A 251 9.06 0.53 3.19
N LEU A 252 8.03 -0.10 2.66
CA LEU A 252 7.12 0.47 1.69
C LEU A 252 5.79 0.76 2.36
N ILE A 253 5.17 1.88 2.04
CA ILE A 253 3.80 2.21 2.47
C ILE A 253 2.99 2.45 1.22
N ARG A 254 1.94 1.67 1.03
CA ARG A 254 1.05 1.79 -0.13
C ARG A 254 -0.34 2.27 0.28
N ALA A 255 -0.89 3.21 -0.49
CA ALA A 255 -2.27 3.66 -0.33
C ALA A 255 -3.23 2.75 -1.12
N PHE A 256 -3.96 1.88 -0.42
CA PHE A 256 -4.99 1.02 -1.04
C PHE A 256 -6.31 1.74 -1.28
N LYS A 257 -6.62 2.70 -0.40
CA LYS A 257 -7.78 3.56 -0.52
C LYS A 257 -7.38 4.97 -0.09
N ASN A 258 -7.77 5.97 -0.85
CA ASN A 258 -7.57 7.36 -0.47
C ASN A 258 -8.68 8.23 -1.07
N ARG A 259 -9.55 8.79 -0.23
CA ARG A 259 -10.59 9.72 -0.65
C ARG A 259 -10.06 11.13 -0.90
N TYR A 260 -8.85 11.41 -0.41
CA TYR A 260 -8.22 12.74 -0.44
C TYR A 260 -7.04 12.83 -1.41
N GLY A 261 -6.72 11.73 -2.10
CA GLY A 261 -5.60 11.68 -3.02
C GLY A 261 -5.64 10.47 -3.95
N ALA A 262 -4.55 10.26 -4.68
CA ALA A 262 -4.45 9.12 -5.57
C ALA A 262 -4.35 7.81 -4.79
N VAL A 263 -4.93 6.76 -5.32
CA VAL A 263 -4.72 5.38 -4.85
C VAL A 263 -3.43 4.81 -5.45
N ASN A 264 -2.91 3.76 -4.83
CA ASN A 264 -1.65 3.10 -5.21
C ASN A 264 -0.40 3.99 -5.10
N GLU A 265 -0.50 5.15 -4.41
CA GLU A 265 0.71 5.90 -4.07
C GLU A 265 1.62 5.06 -3.19
N LEU A 266 2.92 5.10 -3.52
CA LEU A 266 3.96 4.36 -2.82
C LEU A 266 4.92 5.31 -2.13
N GLY A 267 5.05 5.17 -0.80
CA GLY A 267 6.08 5.80 0.00
C GLY A 267 7.20 4.81 0.32
N VAL A 268 8.43 5.25 0.19
CA VAL A 268 9.62 4.43 0.45
C VAL A 268 10.41 5.02 1.61
N PHE A 269 10.67 4.19 2.60
CA PHE A 269 11.34 4.60 3.83
C PHE A 269 12.53 3.69 4.12
N ALA A 270 13.64 4.27 4.53
CA ALA A 270 14.77 3.53 5.12
C ALA A 270 14.53 3.40 6.63
N MET A 271 14.71 2.18 7.16
CA MET A 271 14.73 1.93 8.59
C MET A 271 16.13 2.20 9.12
N THR A 272 16.25 3.13 10.06
CA THR A 272 17.52 3.52 10.68
C THR A 272 17.44 3.36 12.21
N ASP A 273 18.54 3.50 12.88
CA ASP A 273 18.61 3.59 14.35
C ASP A 273 17.78 4.75 14.92
N LYS A 274 17.59 5.82 14.11
CA LYS A 274 16.78 7.00 14.42
C LYS A 274 15.34 6.92 13.91
N GLY A 275 14.88 5.74 13.47
CA GLY A 275 13.54 5.52 12.96
C GLY A 275 13.44 5.49 11.45
N LEU A 276 12.26 5.82 10.94
CA LEU A 276 11.94 5.80 9.51
C LEU A 276 12.32 7.14 8.87
N LYS A 277 13.08 7.07 7.77
CA LYS A 277 13.46 8.23 6.97
C LYS A 277 12.96 8.05 5.54
N GLY A 278 12.22 9.01 5.02
CA GLY A 278 11.76 9.00 3.63
C GLY A 278 12.93 8.98 2.64
N VAL A 279 12.80 8.18 1.59
CA VAL A 279 13.80 8.03 0.54
C VAL A 279 13.45 8.93 -0.65
N ALA A 280 14.25 9.95 -0.89
CA ALA A 280 13.99 10.93 -1.96
C ALA A 280 14.08 10.31 -3.37
N ASN A 281 15.03 9.41 -3.59
CA ASN A 281 15.20 8.68 -4.83
C ASN A 281 15.08 7.15 -4.61
N PRO A 282 13.86 6.61 -4.58
CA PRO A 282 13.68 5.18 -4.36
C PRO A 282 14.13 4.32 -5.53
N SER A 283 14.18 4.83 -6.77
CA SER A 283 14.67 4.08 -7.92
C SER A 283 16.12 3.57 -7.70
N ALA A 284 16.94 4.34 -6.99
CA ALA A 284 18.31 3.91 -6.67
C ALA A 284 18.37 2.62 -5.80
N LEU A 285 17.27 2.28 -5.10
CA LEU A 285 17.17 1.07 -4.27
C LEU A 285 16.76 -0.17 -5.06
N PHE A 286 16.07 0.05 -6.17
CA PHE A 286 15.50 -1.00 -7.01
C PHE A 286 16.35 -1.26 -8.26
N LEU A 287 17.51 -0.61 -8.35
CA LEU A 287 18.51 -0.82 -9.38
C LEU A 287 19.73 -1.47 -8.76
N SER A 288 20.15 -2.60 -9.31
CA SER A 288 21.40 -3.25 -8.88
C SER A 288 22.60 -2.40 -9.30
N GLN A 289 23.59 -2.33 -8.40
CA GLN A 289 24.85 -1.66 -8.69
C GLN A 289 25.84 -2.66 -9.34
N HIS A 290 25.58 -3.05 -10.57
CA HIS A 290 26.52 -3.85 -11.33
C HIS A 290 27.52 -2.92 -12.03
N ASP A 291 28.82 -3.16 -11.84
CA ASP A 291 29.88 -2.43 -12.54
C ASP A 291 29.93 -2.81 -14.02
N THR A 292 29.53 -4.01 -14.37
CA THR A 292 29.49 -4.57 -15.73
C THR A 292 28.07 -4.83 -16.19
N GLU A 293 27.83 -4.87 -17.50
CA GLU A 293 26.58 -5.31 -18.09
C GLU A 293 26.39 -6.81 -17.86
N VAL A 294 25.21 -7.20 -17.36
CA VAL A 294 24.87 -8.58 -17.01
C VAL A 294 23.70 -9.05 -17.87
N ALA A 295 23.84 -10.24 -18.46
CA ALA A 295 22.74 -10.85 -19.19
C ALA A 295 21.58 -11.19 -18.24
N GLY A 296 20.35 -11.00 -18.70
CA GLY A 296 19.14 -11.25 -17.91
C GLY A 296 18.68 -10.07 -17.06
N SER A 297 19.36 -8.94 -17.07
CA SER A 297 18.92 -7.72 -16.38
C SER A 297 18.29 -6.72 -17.36
N CYS A 298 17.14 -6.15 -16.97
CA CYS A 298 16.42 -5.13 -17.73
C CYS A 298 15.79 -4.10 -16.77
N VAL A 299 15.97 -2.81 -17.04
CA VAL A 299 15.36 -1.75 -16.23
C VAL A 299 13.99 -1.38 -16.76
N LEU A 300 12.98 -1.65 -15.96
CA LEU A 300 11.59 -1.25 -16.18
C LEU A 300 11.35 0.15 -15.63
N VAL A 301 10.55 0.97 -16.33
CA VAL A 301 9.91 2.14 -15.73
C VAL A 301 8.47 1.80 -15.43
N THR A 302 8.17 1.50 -14.17
CA THR A 302 6.82 1.23 -13.66
C THR A 302 6.15 2.48 -13.12
N GLN A 303 4.85 2.46 -12.96
CA GLN A 303 4.06 3.56 -12.39
C GLN A 303 3.40 3.12 -11.10
N GLU A 304 3.75 3.79 -10.01
CA GLU A 304 3.13 3.58 -8.71
C GLU A 304 2.37 4.85 -8.30
N GLY A 305 1.04 4.76 -8.39
CA GLY A 305 0.18 5.94 -8.21
C GLY A 305 0.52 7.06 -9.20
N THR A 306 1.00 8.17 -8.71
CA THR A 306 1.45 9.30 -9.55
C THR A 306 2.94 9.29 -9.85
N ARG A 307 3.72 8.38 -9.25
CA ARG A 307 5.18 8.35 -9.32
C ARG A 307 5.69 7.30 -10.28
N PRO A 308 6.46 7.66 -11.33
CA PRO A 308 7.25 6.68 -12.05
C PRO A 308 8.42 6.21 -11.19
N LEU A 309 8.66 4.89 -11.21
CA LEU A 309 9.78 4.24 -10.52
C LEU A 309 10.55 3.38 -11.51
N LEU A 310 11.87 3.40 -11.40
CA LEU A 310 12.73 2.49 -12.13
C LEU A 310 13.00 1.26 -11.25
N VAL A 311 12.70 0.09 -11.78
CA VAL A 311 12.86 -1.20 -11.09
C VAL A 311 13.60 -2.15 -12.02
N GLU A 312 14.63 -2.79 -11.53
CA GLU A 312 15.34 -3.80 -12.28
C GLU A 312 14.55 -5.11 -12.26
N ILE A 313 14.31 -5.65 -13.45
CA ILE A 313 13.78 -6.99 -13.67
C ILE A 313 14.94 -7.91 -14.01
N GLN A 314 15.10 -8.96 -13.24
CA GLN A 314 16.12 -9.98 -13.47
C GLN A 314 15.45 -11.27 -13.94
N ALA A 315 15.98 -11.86 -14.99
CA ALA A 315 15.57 -13.16 -15.50
C ALA A 315 16.74 -14.12 -15.52
N LEU A 316 16.51 -15.34 -15.09
CA LEU A 316 17.42 -16.47 -15.25
C LEU A 316 16.71 -17.52 -16.09
N VAL A 317 17.31 -17.88 -17.22
CA VAL A 317 16.86 -18.95 -18.10
C VAL A 317 17.94 -19.99 -18.17
N ASP A 318 17.60 -21.23 -17.84
CA ASP A 318 18.53 -22.35 -17.82
C ASP A 318 17.86 -23.62 -18.35
N GLU A 319 18.65 -24.61 -18.76
CA GLU A 319 18.11 -25.89 -19.22
C GLU A 319 17.30 -26.59 -18.12
N ALA A 320 16.11 -27.06 -18.47
CA ALA A 320 15.27 -27.77 -17.52
C ALA A 320 15.81 -29.19 -17.28
N HIS A 321 16.16 -29.51 -16.04
CA HIS A 321 16.60 -30.86 -15.66
C HIS A 321 15.44 -31.76 -15.29
N ALA A 322 14.21 -31.26 -15.23
CA ALA A 322 13.00 -32.03 -14.93
C ALA A 322 12.08 -32.08 -16.17
N PRO A 323 11.22 -33.13 -16.29
CA PRO A 323 10.28 -33.23 -17.41
C PRO A 323 9.32 -32.04 -17.57
N ASN A 324 9.04 -31.32 -16.47
CA ASN A 324 8.19 -30.16 -16.45
C ASN A 324 9.04 -28.92 -16.10
N PRO A 325 9.34 -28.06 -17.07
CA PRO A 325 10.09 -26.84 -16.84
C PRO A 325 9.42 -25.90 -15.85
N ARG A 326 10.20 -25.30 -14.95
CA ARG A 326 9.72 -24.39 -13.91
C ARG A 326 9.49 -23.01 -14.46
N ARG A 327 8.41 -22.37 -14.02
CA ARG A 327 8.07 -21.00 -14.34
C ARG A 327 7.78 -20.28 -13.03
N LEU A 328 8.75 -19.53 -12.52
CA LEU A 328 8.61 -18.82 -11.25
C LEU A 328 8.81 -17.33 -11.44
N SER A 329 7.97 -16.55 -10.78
CA SER A 329 8.13 -15.10 -10.72
C SER A 329 8.01 -14.62 -9.27
N VAL A 330 8.89 -13.69 -8.90
CA VAL A 330 8.88 -12.99 -7.63
C VAL A 330 8.65 -11.50 -7.89
N GLY A 331 7.66 -10.94 -7.22
CA GLY A 331 7.26 -9.55 -7.43
C GLY A 331 6.40 -9.29 -8.68
N LEU A 332 6.09 -10.32 -9.48
CA LEU A 332 5.29 -10.27 -10.70
C LEU A 332 4.24 -11.39 -10.68
N GLU A 333 3.20 -11.29 -11.49
CA GLU A 333 2.15 -12.30 -11.57
C GLU A 333 2.65 -13.54 -12.35
N GLN A 334 2.61 -14.71 -11.71
CA GLN A 334 3.14 -15.97 -12.28
C GLN A 334 2.40 -16.41 -13.55
N ASN A 335 1.07 -16.29 -13.58
CA ASN A 335 0.28 -16.67 -14.76
C ASN A 335 0.61 -15.80 -15.97
N ARG A 336 0.93 -14.52 -15.74
CA ARG A 336 1.33 -13.59 -16.80
C ARG A 336 2.64 -14.02 -17.45
N LEU A 337 3.62 -14.50 -16.69
CA LEU A 337 4.87 -15.01 -17.24
C LEU A 337 4.64 -16.15 -18.25
N ALA A 338 3.78 -17.11 -17.94
CA ALA A 338 3.49 -18.21 -18.85
C ALA A 338 2.88 -17.74 -20.18
N LEU A 339 1.97 -16.76 -20.12
CA LEU A 339 1.37 -16.14 -21.32
C LEU A 339 2.44 -15.42 -22.16
N LEU A 340 3.31 -14.64 -21.53
CA LEU A 340 4.37 -13.90 -22.21
C LEU A 340 5.35 -14.83 -22.93
N LEU A 341 5.75 -15.94 -22.30
CA LEU A 341 6.62 -16.94 -22.95
C LEU A 341 5.96 -17.59 -24.17
N ALA A 342 4.65 -17.83 -24.12
CA ALA A 342 3.90 -18.36 -25.28
C ALA A 342 3.86 -17.32 -26.44
N VAL A 343 3.65 -16.03 -26.11
CA VAL A 343 3.70 -14.94 -27.09
C VAL A 343 5.09 -14.83 -27.72
N LEU A 344 6.14 -14.87 -26.90
CA LEU A 344 7.53 -14.82 -27.37
C LEU A 344 7.84 -15.94 -28.38
N HIS A 345 7.45 -17.17 -28.04
CA HIS A 345 7.63 -18.31 -28.96
C HIS A 345 6.82 -18.12 -30.25
N ARG A 346 5.53 -17.82 -30.13
CA ARG A 346 4.61 -17.75 -31.30
C ARG A 346 4.98 -16.65 -32.27
N HIS A 347 5.37 -15.48 -31.79
CA HIS A 347 5.56 -14.29 -32.62
C HIS A 347 7.03 -13.97 -32.94
N SER A 348 7.98 -14.37 -32.08
CA SER A 348 9.41 -14.10 -32.31
C SER A 348 10.23 -15.34 -32.59
N GLY A 349 9.62 -16.53 -32.59
CA GLY A 349 10.32 -17.81 -32.80
C GLY A 349 11.30 -18.17 -31.68
N ILE A 350 11.27 -17.47 -30.55
CA ILE A 350 12.14 -17.74 -29.41
C ILE A 350 11.44 -18.71 -28.46
N ALA A 351 11.92 -19.96 -28.44
CA ALA A 351 11.36 -21.02 -27.64
C ALA A 351 12.03 -21.09 -26.27
N CYS A 352 11.20 -21.25 -25.22
CA CYS A 352 11.62 -21.52 -23.84
C CYS A 352 10.88 -22.74 -23.26
N PHE A 353 10.34 -23.63 -24.10
CA PHE A 353 9.51 -24.74 -23.62
C PHE A 353 10.31 -25.81 -22.87
N ASP A 354 11.60 -25.94 -23.13
CA ASP A 354 12.58 -26.84 -22.52
C ASP A 354 13.50 -26.14 -21.51
N GLN A 355 13.17 -24.90 -21.13
CA GLN A 355 13.99 -24.10 -20.24
C GLN A 355 13.24 -23.81 -18.92
N ASP A 356 13.94 -23.85 -17.80
CA ASP A 356 13.50 -23.26 -16.55
C ASP A 356 13.60 -21.72 -16.66
N VAL A 357 12.56 -21.00 -16.28
CA VAL A 357 12.53 -19.53 -16.34
C VAL A 357 12.16 -18.96 -14.97
N PHE A 358 13.07 -18.19 -14.42
CA PHE A 358 12.91 -17.49 -13.16
C PHE A 358 12.96 -15.98 -13.42
N VAL A 359 11.99 -15.23 -12.89
CA VAL A 359 11.93 -13.77 -13.02
C VAL A 359 11.76 -13.14 -11.65
N ASN A 360 12.52 -12.09 -11.38
CA ASN A 360 12.50 -11.39 -10.11
C ASN A 360 12.47 -9.86 -10.33
N ALA A 361 11.57 -9.17 -9.60
CA ALA A 361 11.63 -7.72 -9.45
C ALA A 361 12.51 -7.37 -8.25
N VAL A 362 13.58 -6.62 -8.49
CA VAL A 362 14.56 -6.27 -7.45
C VAL A 362 13.94 -5.37 -6.38
N GLY A 363 14.38 -5.55 -5.13
CA GLY A 363 13.96 -4.73 -3.99
C GLY A 363 12.63 -5.13 -3.36
N GLY A 364 12.05 -6.28 -3.74
CA GLY A 364 10.82 -6.80 -3.14
C GLY A 364 9.56 -6.01 -3.52
N VAL A 365 9.62 -5.19 -4.55
CA VAL A 365 8.46 -4.45 -5.08
C VAL A 365 7.53 -5.41 -5.80
N ARG A 366 6.23 -5.27 -5.54
CA ARG A 366 5.20 -6.00 -6.29
C ARG A 366 4.68 -5.14 -7.44
N ILE A 367 4.98 -5.55 -8.67
CA ILE A 367 4.56 -4.88 -9.89
C ILE A 367 3.29 -5.58 -10.41
N THR A 368 2.21 -4.85 -10.50
CA THR A 368 0.90 -5.37 -10.95
C THR A 368 0.47 -4.82 -12.30
N GLU A 369 1.17 -3.80 -12.83
CA GLU A 369 0.80 -3.18 -14.09
C GLU A 369 1.35 -3.96 -15.30
N PRO A 370 0.56 -4.08 -16.39
CA PRO A 370 1.00 -4.76 -17.60
C PRO A 370 2.17 -4.09 -18.33
N ALA A 371 2.49 -2.85 -18.00
CA ALA A 371 3.64 -2.13 -18.56
C ALA A 371 4.98 -2.86 -18.37
N ALA A 372 5.05 -3.81 -17.46
CA ALA A 372 6.23 -4.65 -17.20
C ALA A 372 6.48 -5.73 -18.27
N ASP A 373 5.49 -6.08 -19.06
CA ASP A 373 5.55 -7.22 -19.98
C ASP A 373 6.76 -7.18 -20.91
N LEU A 374 6.97 -6.03 -21.56
CA LEU A 374 8.07 -5.86 -22.52
C LEU A 374 9.42 -5.99 -21.82
N ALA A 375 9.58 -5.41 -20.63
CA ALA A 375 10.80 -5.51 -19.84
C ALA A 375 11.10 -6.96 -19.39
N VAL A 376 10.07 -7.69 -18.97
CA VAL A 376 10.17 -9.11 -18.62
C VAL A 376 10.64 -9.92 -19.82
N LEU A 377 10.04 -9.72 -21.00
CA LEU A 377 10.44 -10.43 -22.21
C LEU A 377 11.86 -10.10 -22.63
N MET A 378 12.28 -8.83 -22.55
CA MET A 378 13.65 -8.42 -22.87
C MET A 378 14.67 -9.00 -21.90
N ALA A 379 14.36 -9.09 -20.60
CA ALA A 379 15.20 -9.76 -19.62
C ALA A 379 15.34 -11.27 -19.91
N VAL A 380 14.21 -11.95 -20.23
CA VAL A 380 14.21 -13.37 -20.62
C VAL A 380 15.07 -13.60 -21.87
N VAL A 381 14.88 -12.81 -22.93
CA VAL A 381 15.66 -12.93 -24.18
C VAL A 381 17.13 -12.68 -23.93
N SER A 382 17.48 -11.68 -23.11
CA SER A 382 18.84 -11.35 -22.70
C SER A 382 19.51 -12.53 -21.99
N SER A 383 18.82 -13.15 -21.02
CA SER A 383 19.30 -14.32 -20.29
C SER A 383 19.48 -15.53 -21.20
N LEU A 384 18.45 -15.88 -21.99
CA LEU A 384 18.46 -17.03 -22.90
C LEU A 384 19.60 -16.95 -23.95
N LYS A 385 19.89 -15.73 -24.43
CA LYS A 385 20.95 -15.50 -25.42
C LYS A 385 22.31 -15.18 -24.80
N ASN A 386 22.41 -15.17 -23.48
CA ASN A 386 23.59 -14.74 -22.72
C ASN A 386 24.21 -13.45 -23.28
N LYS A 387 23.35 -12.50 -23.68
CA LYS A 387 23.75 -11.21 -24.24
C LYS A 387 23.13 -10.09 -23.40
N PRO A 388 23.93 -9.24 -22.74
CA PRO A 388 23.40 -8.18 -21.91
C PRO A 388 22.66 -7.11 -22.72
N LEU A 389 21.69 -6.44 -22.07
CA LEU A 389 21.07 -5.21 -22.54
C LEU A 389 21.96 -4.01 -22.19
N PRO A 390 21.92 -2.91 -22.98
CA PRO A 390 22.67 -1.70 -22.64
C PRO A 390 22.33 -1.19 -21.23
N LYS A 391 23.35 -0.86 -20.45
CA LYS A 391 23.23 -0.43 -19.04
C LYS A 391 22.30 0.78 -18.83
N LYS A 392 22.25 1.67 -19.84
CA LYS A 392 21.42 2.89 -19.81
C LYS A 392 20.14 2.78 -20.63
N LEU A 393 19.62 1.55 -20.82
CA LEU A 393 18.36 1.28 -21.48
C LEU A 393 17.25 1.11 -20.43
N VAL A 394 16.14 1.79 -20.62
CA VAL A 394 14.89 1.50 -19.92
C VAL A 394 13.87 0.88 -20.89
N VAL A 395 13.00 0.04 -20.37
CA VAL A 395 11.98 -0.65 -21.17
C VAL A 395 10.63 -0.55 -20.45
N PHE A 396 9.58 -0.30 -21.20
CA PHE A 396 8.19 -0.47 -20.71
C PHE A 396 7.23 -0.70 -21.88
N GLY A 397 6.14 -1.42 -21.64
CA GLY A 397 5.09 -1.68 -22.61
C GLY A 397 4.28 -2.90 -22.26
N GLU A 398 2.97 -2.87 -22.50
CA GLU A 398 2.11 -4.05 -22.40
C GLU A 398 2.27 -4.88 -23.67
N VAL A 399 2.27 -6.21 -23.53
CA VAL A 399 2.34 -7.13 -24.69
C VAL A 399 1.06 -7.94 -24.78
N GLY A 400 0.32 -7.77 -25.89
CA GLY A 400 -0.88 -8.52 -26.17
C GLY A 400 -0.63 -9.92 -26.72
N LEU A 401 -1.64 -10.77 -26.70
CA LEU A 401 -1.55 -12.17 -27.16
C LEU A 401 -1.27 -12.32 -28.65
N ALA A 402 -1.61 -11.31 -29.47
CA ALA A 402 -1.28 -11.27 -30.89
C ALA A 402 0.14 -10.72 -31.17
N GLY A 403 0.96 -10.49 -30.13
CA GLY A 403 2.33 -10.03 -30.23
C GLY A 403 2.47 -8.51 -30.39
N GLU A 404 1.36 -7.76 -30.32
CA GLU A 404 1.37 -6.30 -30.38
C GLU A 404 1.92 -5.69 -29.09
N VAL A 405 2.68 -4.60 -29.21
CA VAL A 405 3.13 -3.80 -28.07
C VAL A 405 2.19 -2.62 -27.88
N ARG A 406 1.42 -2.66 -26.81
CA ARG A 406 0.34 -1.72 -26.49
C ARG A 406 0.85 -0.53 -25.69
N PRO A 407 0.23 0.66 -25.89
CA PRO A 407 0.58 1.83 -25.11
C PRO A 407 0.22 1.67 -23.64
N VAL A 408 1.00 2.31 -22.80
CA VAL A 408 0.80 2.39 -21.36
C VAL A 408 0.49 3.81 -20.93
N GLN A 409 -0.14 3.96 -19.79
CA GLN A 409 -0.46 5.26 -19.23
C GLN A 409 0.80 6.03 -18.82
N ARG A 410 0.75 7.36 -18.92
CA ARG A 410 1.80 8.28 -18.48
C ARG A 410 3.18 8.00 -19.10
N GLY A 411 3.21 7.62 -20.37
CA GLY A 411 4.47 7.33 -21.07
C GLY A 411 5.48 8.48 -21.04
N GLN A 412 5.00 9.73 -21.11
CA GLN A 412 5.86 10.93 -21.08
C GLN A 412 6.55 11.11 -19.72
N GLU A 413 5.80 10.91 -18.63
CA GLU A 413 6.33 11.02 -17.26
C GLU A 413 7.38 9.94 -16.99
N ARG A 414 7.15 8.71 -17.49
CA ARG A 414 8.11 7.60 -17.42
C ARG A 414 9.41 7.96 -18.11
N LEU A 415 9.34 8.50 -19.33
CA LEU A 415 10.52 8.90 -20.11
C LEU A 415 11.28 10.05 -19.45
N LYS A 416 10.57 11.06 -18.94
CA LYS A 416 11.20 12.17 -18.23
C LYS A 416 11.94 11.72 -16.97
N GLU A 417 11.35 10.80 -16.19
CA GLU A 417 12.04 10.28 -15.00
C GLU A 417 13.27 9.44 -15.37
N ALA A 418 13.17 8.63 -16.43
CA ALA A 418 14.32 7.88 -16.93
C ALA A 418 15.47 8.81 -17.36
N ALA A 419 15.18 9.86 -18.14
CA ALA A 419 16.17 10.86 -18.56
C ALA A 419 16.81 11.58 -17.37
N LYS A 420 15.98 12.01 -16.38
CA LYS A 420 16.44 12.64 -15.14
C LYS A 420 17.41 11.75 -14.35
N LEU A 421 17.19 10.43 -14.37
CA LEU A 421 18.05 9.45 -13.70
C LEU A 421 19.27 9.02 -14.55
N GLY A 422 19.48 9.66 -15.72
CA GLY A 422 20.67 9.49 -16.56
C GLY A 422 20.62 8.30 -17.51
N PHE A 423 19.42 7.74 -17.78
CA PHE A 423 19.24 6.76 -18.85
C PHE A 423 19.23 7.46 -20.20
N THR A 424 19.82 6.80 -21.20
CA THR A 424 20.04 7.38 -22.53
C THR A 424 19.23 6.72 -23.63
N HIS A 425 18.67 5.55 -23.37
CA HIS A 425 17.85 4.81 -24.33
C HIS A 425 16.55 4.34 -23.69
N ALA A 426 15.47 4.33 -24.47
CA ALA A 426 14.17 3.83 -24.01
C ALA A 426 13.51 2.99 -25.11
N LEU A 427 13.27 1.70 -24.86
CA LEU A 427 12.46 0.83 -25.71
C LEU A 427 11.00 0.87 -25.23
N ILE A 428 10.11 1.37 -26.08
CA ILE A 428 8.75 1.70 -25.69
C ILE A 428 7.72 1.33 -26.77
N PRO A 429 6.42 1.27 -26.43
CA PRO A 429 5.36 1.17 -27.44
C PRO A 429 5.40 2.35 -28.42
N HIS A 430 5.22 2.07 -29.68
CA HIS A 430 5.19 3.13 -30.74
C HIS A 430 4.17 4.25 -30.41
N ALA A 431 3.02 3.90 -29.85
CA ALA A 431 1.99 4.88 -29.49
C ALA A 431 2.35 5.76 -28.27
N ASN A 432 3.41 5.41 -27.51
CA ASN A 432 3.96 6.23 -26.43
C ASN A 432 5.10 7.14 -26.89
N GLN A 433 5.44 7.17 -28.17
CA GLN A 433 6.49 8.08 -28.67
C GLN A 433 6.20 9.53 -28.28
N PRO A 434 7.17 10.25 -27.75
CA PRO A 434 7.00 11.64 -27.40
C PRO A 434 6.83 12.51 -28.65
N ARG A 435 5.94 13.51 -28.60
CA ARG A 435 5.76 14.46 -29.70
C ARG A 435 6.97 15.36 -29.91
N GLN A 436 7.71 15.61 -28.85
CA GLN A 436 8.97 16.37 -28.86
C GLN A 436 10.09 15.48 -28.32
N PRO A 437 11.28 15.55 -28.87
CA PRO A 437 12.43 14.84 -28.32
C PRO A 437 12.66 15.18 -26.85
N ILE A 438 13.12 14.20 -26.08
CA ILE A 438 13.53 14.40 -24.70
C ILE A 438 15.06 14.47 -24.69
N ASP A 439 15.61 15.54 -24.17
CA ASP A 439 17.05 15.78 -24.17
C ASP A 439 17.80 14.63 -23.49
N GLY A 440 18.82 14.12 -24.17
CA GLY A 440 19.65 13.02 -23.68
C GLY A 440 19.02 11.63 -23.72
N LEU A 441 17.79 11.46 -24.29
CA LEU A 441 17.11 10.17 -24.35
C LEU A 441 16.75 9.79 -25.80
N THR A 442 17.38 8.73 -26.32
CA THR A 442 17.02 8.11 -27.60
C THR A 442 15.84 7.16 -27.39
N VAL A 443 14.75 7.40 -28.10
CA VAL A 443 13.53 6.61 -28.01
C VAL A 443 13.44 5.61 -29.15
N ILE A 444 13.37 4.33 -28.80
CA ILE A 444 13.23 3.20 -29.71
C ILE A 444 11.79 2.68 -29.60
N ALA A 445 11.05 2.75 -30.70
CA ALA A 445 9.64 2.44 -30.70
C ALA A 445 9.36 1.06 -31.31
N ALA A 446 8.66 0.21 -30.59
CA ALA A 446 8.20 -1.09 -31.04
C ALA A 446 6.68 -1.11 -31.25
N ARG A 447 6.22 -1.67 -32.34
CA ARG A 447 4.79 -1.97 -32.60
C ARG A 447 4.45 -3.39 -32.20
N ARG A 448 5.42 -4.29 -32.35
CA ARG A 448 5.29 -5.72 -32.07
C ARG A 448 6.50 -6.22 -31.29
N ILE A 449 6.36 -7.39 -30.68
CA ILE A 449 7.47 -8.02 -29.95
C ILE A 449 8.66 -8.37 -30.88
N GLU A 450 8.38 -8.69 -32.14
CA GLU A 450 9.41 -8.94 -33.15
C GLU A 450 10.34 -7.74 -33.33
N ASP A 451 9.79 -6.51 -33.34
CA ASP A 451 10.57 -5.27 -33.47
C ASP A 451 11.58 -5.13 -32.30
N ALA A 452 11.09 -5.37 -31.09
CA ALA A 452 11.93 -5.32 -29.88
C ALA A 452 13.07 -6.36 -29.92
N VAL A 453 12.78 -7.58 -30.39
CA VAL A 453 13.77 -8.65 -30.54
C VAL A 453 14.79 -8.32 -31.65
N VAL A 454 14.37 -7.68 -32.72
CA VAL A 454 15.29 -7.19 -33.79
C VAL A 454 16.24 -6.13 -33.20
N HIS A 455 15.74 -5.13 -32.47
CA HIS A 455 16.59 -4.13 -31.81
C HIS A 455 17.57 -4.76 -30.83
N PHE A 456 17.16 -5.78 -30.08
CA PHE A 456 18.06 -6.53 -29.21
C PHE A 456 19.18 -7.22 -29.98
N ARG A 457 18.84 -7.90 -31.09
CA ARG A 457 19.80 -8.59 -31.94
C ARG A 457 20.81 -7.61 -32.54
N ASP A 458 20.33 -6.48 -33.04
CA ASP A 458 21.13 -5.47 -33.75
C ASP A 458 21.84 -4.49 -32.82
N GLY A 459 21.68 -4.61 -31.49
CA GLY A 459 22.48 -3.92 -30.47
C GLY A 459 22.00 -2.54 -30.06
N PHE A 460 20.70 -2.22 -30.27
CA PHE A 460 20.05 -0.93 -29.90
C PHE A 460 20.74 0.33 -30.48
N GLY A 461 21.72 0.17 -31.35
CA GLY A 461 22.38 1.21 -32.12
C GLY A 461 21.73 1.27 -33.51
N GLY A 462 20.58 1.92 -33.61
CA GLY A 462 20.06 2.36 -34.90
C GLY A 462 20.74 3.68 -35.28
N SER A 463 21.30 3.71 -36.43
CA SER A 463 21.82 4.84 -37.21
C SER A 463 20.86 6.03 -37.23
#